data_19ee16fcabbef0b5ea27fedb5a400055
#
_entry.id   19ee16fcabbef0b5ea27fedb5a400055
#
_cell.length_a   1.000
_cell.length_b   1.000
_cell.length_c   1.000
_cell.angle_alpha   90.00
_cell.angle_beta   90.00
_cell.angle_gamma   90.00
#
_symmetry.space_group_name_H-M   'P 1'
#
loop_
_entity.id
_entity.type
_entity.pdbx_description
1 polymer ?
#
loop_
_entity_poly.entity_id
_entity_poly.type
_entity_poly.pdbx_seq_one_letter_code
_entity_poly.pdbx_strand_id
1 'polypeptide(L)'
;SVITNQEAPVLAISSIDAIGHDGSKNKASFFGNQLSVKDREVRTINLNFVGLTFNKSEKNQYQYKIDNYIDEWQSIGNSRFIPFQPPGKGDYKFQFKASNNDGIWSDKSYELSIVVVPPFWNTTIAYVFYFFGLMIIGAFGFVAIEKFRAKVREDRRKDQELAEAR
;
A
#
# COMPACT_ATOMS: atom_id res chain seq x y z
N SER A 1 -8.39 -31.42 40.93
CA SER A 1 -8.14 -29.99 40.74
C SER A 1 -7.69 -29.76 39.30
N VAL A 2 -8.48 -29.03 38.52
CA VAL A 2 -8.09 -28.63 37.18
C VAL A 2 -7.02 -27.54 37.35
N ILE A 3 -5.79 -27.85 36.92
CA ILE A 3 -4.72 -26.85 36.92
C ILE A 3 -4.98 -25.92 35.74
N THR A 4 -5.50 -24.75 36.01
CA THR A 4 -5.75 -23.70 35.02
C THR A 4 -4.40 -23.09 34.63
N ASN A 5 -4.09 -23.07 33.34
CA ASN A 5 -2.89 -22.40 32.83
C ASN A 5 -3.10 -20.88 32.87
N GLN A 6 -2.45 -20.19 33.78
CA GLN A 6 -2.56 -18.73 33.95
C GLN A 6 -1.66 -17.93 33.00
N GLU A 7 -0.80 -18.59 32.25
CA GLU A 7 0.09 -17.90 31.31
C GLU A 7 -0.56 -17.69 29.96
N ALA A 8 -0.63 -16.43 29.55
CA ALA A 8 -1.07 -16.03 28.21
C ALA A 8 0.01 -16.36 27.17
N PRO A 9 -0.37 -16.71 25.92
CA PRO A 9 0.60 -16.99 24.86
C PRO A 9 1.43 -15.76 24.48
N VAL A 10 2.71 -15.98 24.19
CA VAL A 10 3.55 -14.98 23.53
C VAL A 10 3.33 -15.09 22.02
N LEU A 11 2.90 -14.02 21.38
CA LEU A 11 2.60 -13.98 19.96
C LEU A 11 3.85 -13.63 19.15
N ALA A 12 4.09 -14.37 18.07
CA ALA A 12 5.16 -14.10 17.12
C ALA A 12 4.67 -14.27 15.69
N ILE A 13 5.17 -13.43 14.77
CA ILE A 13 4.96 -13.61 13.34
C ILE A 13 5.88 -14.73 12.85
N SER A 14 5.30 -15.76 12.22
CA SER A 14 6.06 -16.87 11.65
C SER A 14 6.50 -16.59 10.22
N SER A 15 5.64 -16.03 9.39
CA SER A 15 5.99 -15.56 8.05
C SER A 15 5.02 -14.51 7.55
N ILE A 16 5.49 -13.69 6.61
CA ILE A 16 4.66 -12.75 5.86
C ILE A 16 4.91 -13.02 4.38
N ASP A 17 3.84 -13.40 3.67
CA ASP A 17 3.89 -13.69 2.24
C ASP A 17 3.11 -12.63 1.47
N ALA A 18 3.78 -11.89 0.60
CA ALA A 18 3.13 -10.96 -0.31
C ALA A 18 2.80 -11.67 -1.62
N ILE A 19 1.54 -11.64 -2.02
CA ILE A 19 1.05 -12.23 -3.28
C ILE A 19 0.78 -11.09 -4.25
N GLY A 20 1.46 -11.12 -5.40
CA GLY A 20 1.27 -10.17 -6.49
C GLY A 20 -0.03 -10.39 -7.26
N HIS A 21 -0.37 -9.43 -8.11
CA HIS A 21 -1.52 -9.54 -9.01
C HIS A 21 -1.34 -10.64 -10.07
N ASP A 22 -0.11 -11.00 -10.38
CA ASP A 22 0.28 -12.09 -11.27
C ASP A 22 0.31 -13.48 -10.58
N GLY A 23 -0.02 -13.53 -9.28
CA GLY A 23 0.05 -14.73 -8.46
C GLY A 23 1.44 -15.08 -7.95
N SER A 24 2.46 -14.27 -8.24
CA SER A 24 3.80 -14.46 -7.70
C SER A 24 3.78 -14.36 -6.16
N LYS A 25 4.52 -15.24 -5.50
CA LYS A 25 4.68 -15.22 -4.05
C LYS A 25 6.08 -14.71 -3.71
N ASN A 26 6.14 -13.57 -3.09
CA ASN A 26 7.38 -13.00 -2.58
C ASN A 26 7.35 -13.04 -1.05
N LYS A 27 8.38 -13.62 -0.45
CA LYS A 27 8.57 -13.43 0.98
C LYS A 27 8.88 -11.96 1.23
N ALA A 28 7.97 -11.28 1.91
CA ALA A 28 8.17 -9.90 2.25
C ALA A 28 9.27 -9.76 3.31
N SER A 29 10.27 -8.95 3.02
CA SER A 29 11.28 -8.59 4.02
C SER A 29 10.68 -7.55 4.95
N PHE A 30 10.67 -7.84 6.24
CA PHE A 30 10.29 -6.87 7.25
C PHE A 30 11.49 -6.53 8.13
N PHE A 31 11.56 -5.29 8.54
CA PHE A 31 12.59 -4.81 9.43
C PHE A 31 11.94 -4.46 10.79
N GLY A 32 12.31 -5.21 11.82
CA GLY A 32 11.62 -5.12 13.11
C GLY A 32 10.14 -5.51 12.99
N ASN A 33 9.24 -4.60 13.33
CA ASN A 33 7.79 -4.76 13.23
C ASN A 33 7.18 -3.97 12.09
N GLN A 34 7.95 -3.62 11.05
CA GLN A 34 7.45 -2.85 9.92
C GLN A 34 7.72 -3.56 8.60
N LEU A 35 6.67 -3.66 7.79
CA LEU A 35 6.69 -4.15 6.43
C LEU A 35 6.36 -3.01 5.47
N SER A 36 7.19 -2.84 4.43
CA SER A 36 6.89 -1.89 3.36
C SER A 36 6.62 -2.65 2.06
N VAL A 37 5.49 -2.36 1.43
CA VAL A 37 5.07 -2.95 0.15
C VAL A 37 4.62 -1.86 -0.82
N LYS A 38 4.77 -2.12 -2.14
CA LYS A 38 4.29 -1.18 -3.14
C LYS A 38 2.85 -1.49 -3.55
N ASP A 39 2.02 -0.46 -3.60
CA ASP A 39 0.57 -0.53 -3.81
C ASP A 39 0.14 -1.40 -5.01
N ARG A 40 0.82 -1.35 -6.12
CA ARG A 40 0.42 -2.12 -7.31
C ARG A 40 1.12 -3.47 -7.47
N GLU A 41 2.13 -3.75 -6.65
CA GLU A 41 2.88 -5.00 -6.72
C GLU A 41 2.23 -6.11 -5.88
N VAL A 42 1.39 -5.74 -4.90
CA VAL A 42 0.81 -6.69 -3.94
C VAL A 42 -0.71 -6.64 -3.99
N ARG A 43 -1.30 -7.80 -4.21
CA ARG A 43 -2.76 -8.01 -4.14
C ARG A 43 -3.20 -8.42 -2.73
N THR A 44 -2.45 -9.34 -2.12
CA THR A 44 -2.80 -9.90 -0.81
C THR A 44 -1.54 -10.09 0.02
N ILE A 45 -1.60 -9.74 1.27
CA ILE A 45 -0.55 -9.98 2.26
C ILE A 45 -1.06 -11.06 3.21
N ASN A 46 -0.41 -12.20 3.22
CA ASN A 46 -0.73 -13.30 4.10
C ASN A 46 0.11 -13.20 5.36
N LEU A 47 -0.54 -12.96 6.48
CA LEU A 47 0.09 -12.87 7.79
C LEU A 47 -0.05 -14.22 8.49
N ASN A 48 1.06 -14.91 8.71
CA ASN A 48 1.12 -16.14 9.47
C ASN A 48 1.76 -15.86 10.83
N PHE A 49 1.09 -16.27 11.89
CA PHE A 49 1.55 -16.02 13.25
C PHE A 49 1.33 -17.26 14.12
N VAL A 50 2.00 -17.28 15.25
CA VAL A 50 1.95 -18.39 16.21
C VAL A 50 1.92 -17.83 17.63
N GLY A 51 1.02 -18.37 18.44
CA GLY A 51 1.04 -18.18 19.88
C GLY A 51 1.90 -19.25 20.54
N LEU A 52 3.02 -18.84 21.07
CA LEU A 52 3.93 -19.75 21.77
C LEU A 52 3.38 -20.02 23.17
N THR A 53 2.96 -21.24 23.39
CA THR A 53 2.57 -21.76 24.71
C THR A 53 3.19 -23.13 24.93
N PHE A 54 3.52 -23.44 26.16
CA PHE A 54 4.07 -24.75 26.52
C PHE A 54 3.01 -25.85 26.57
N ASN A 55 1.70 -25.50 26.51
CA ASN A 55 0.63 -26.46 26.70
C ASN A 55 -0.50 -26.24 25.69
N LYS A 56 -0.86 -27.28 24.92
CA LYS A 56 -2.01 -27.37 24.00
C LYS A 56 -2.20 -26.14 23.10
N SER A 57 -1.15 -25.72 22.42
CA SER A 57 -1.15 -24.53 21.51
C SER A 57 -2.21 -24.57 20.39
N GLU A 58 -2.77 -25.76 20.09
CA GLU A 58 -3.83 -25.95 19.08
C GLU A 58 -5.18 -25.35 19.48
N LYS A 59 -5.40 -25.14 20.81
CA LYS A 59 -6.63 -24.56 21.34
C LYS A 59 -6.54 -23.06 21.61
N ASN A 60 -5.42 -22.43 21.28
CA ASN A 60 -5.26 -20.99 21.40
C ASN A 60 -6.27 -20.29 20.49
N GLN A 61 -6.81 -19.18 20.95
CA GLN A 61 -7.68 -18.32 20.17
C GLN A 61 -6.94 -17.02 19.86
N TYR A 62 -7.30 -16.41 18.74
CA TYR A 62 -6.65 -15.22 18.25
C TYR A 62 -7.67 -14.14 17.89
N GLN A 63 -7.28 -12.90 18.11
CA GLN A 63 -8.00 -11.71 17.71
C GLN A 63 -7.04 -10.71 17.09
N TYR A 64 -7.53 -9.92 16.16
CA TYR A 64 -6.79 -8.81 15.59
C TYR A 64 -7.66 -7.60 15.41
N LYS A 65 -7.04 -6.44 15.30
CA LYS A 65 -7.63 -5.20 14.81
C LYS A 65 -6.61 -4.44 13.95
N ILE A 66 -7.09 -3.52 13.14
CA ILE A 66 -6.26 -2.68 12.29
C ILE A 66 -6.65 -1.24 12.58
N ASP A 67 -5.77 -0.48 13.20
CA ASP A 67 -6.04 0.90 13.58
C ASP A 67 -6.45 1.72 12.34
N ASN A 68 -7.48 2.55 12.50
CA ASN A 68 -8.10 3.37 11.45
C ASN A 68 -8.75 2.60 10.27
N TYR A 69 -8.93 1.27 10.39
CA TYR A 69 -9.58 0.46 9.35
C TYR A 69 -10.57 -0.56 9.92
N ILE A 70 -10.16 -1.33 10.91
CA ILE A 70 -11.00 -2.26 11.68
C ILE A 70 -10.70 -1.99 13.16
N ASP A 71 -11.41 -1.04 13.75
CA ASP A 71 -11.14 -0.58 15.11
C ASP A 71 -11.63 -1.56 16.20
N GLU A 72 -12.56 -2.45 15.85
CA GLU A 72 -13.04 -3.49 16.74
C GLU A 72 -12.20 -4.77 16.63
N TRP A 73 -12.05 -5.46 17.79
CA TRP A 73 -11.36 -6.74 17.82
C TRP A 73 -12.13 -7.81 17.06
N GLN A 74 -11.52 -8.33 15.99
CA GLN A 74 -12.07 -9.42 15.18
C GLN A 74 -11.52 -10.76 15.67
N SER A 75 -12.41 -11.66 16.09
CA SER A 75 -12.01 -13.01 16.46
C SER A 75 -11.86 -13.88 15.22
N ILE A 76 -10.75 -14.61 15.14
CA ILE A 76 -10.46 -15.59 14.09
C ILE A 76 -10.38 -17.02 14.61
N GLY A 77 -10.81 -17.23 15.86
CA GLY A 77 -10.76 -18.54 16.50
C GLY A 77 -9.32 -19.06 16.62
N ASN A 78 -9.07 -20.30 16.23
CA ASN A 78 -7.76 -20.94 16.25
C ASN A 78 -6.96 -20.78 14.95
N SER A 79 -7.46 -19.97 13.99
CA SER A 79 -6.72 -19.70 12.76
C SER A 79 -5.44 -18.92 13.05
N ARG A 80 -4.32 -19.36 12.47
CA ARG A 80 -3.00 -18.72 12.57
C ARG A 80 -2.65 -17.94 11.31
N PHE A 81 -3.67 -17.63 10.52
CA PHE A 81 -3.52 -17.02 9.19
C PHE A 81 -4.55 -15.94 8.99
N ILE A 82 -4.11 -14.78 8.51
CA ILE A 82 -4.97 -13.66 8.12
C ILE A 82 -4.56 -13.22 6.71
N PRO A 83 -5.46 -13.32 5.71
CA PRO A 83 -5.27 -12.69 4.42
C PRO A 83 -5.68 -11.22 4.52
N PHE A 84 -4.78 -10.30 4.26
CA PHE A 84 -5.03 -8.88 4.20
C PHE A 84 -4.91 -8.37 2.78
N GLN A 85 -5.95 -7.70 2.28
CA GLN A 85 -5.96 -7.02 0.99
C GLN A 85 -5.98 -5.52 1.27
N PRO A 86 -4.86 -4.81 1.09
CA PRO A 86 -4.82 -3.37 1.33
C PRO A 86 -5.82 -2.64 0.42
N PRO A 87 -6.70 -1.79 0.96
CA PRO A 87 -7.65 -1.03 0.14
C PRO A 87 -6.98 0.08 -0.67
N GLY A 88 -5.70 0.36 -0.43
CA GLY A 88 -4.89 1.35 -1.14
C GLY A 88 -3.63 1.74 -0.37
N LYS A 89 -3.00 2.83 -0.81
CA LYS A 89 -1.84 3.41 -0.13
C LYS A 89 -2.20 3.86 1.29
N GLY A 90 -1.28 3.64 2.23
CA GLY A 90 -1.48 4.04 3.64
C GLY A 90 -0.67 3.21 4.61
N ASP A 91 -0.81 3.57 5.87
CA ASP A 91 -0.17 2.90 6.99
C ASP A 91 -1.23 2.12 7.77
N TYR A 92 -1.07 0.81 7.81
CA TYR A 92 -1.98 -0.12 8.48
C TYR A 92 -1.28 -0.72 9.68
N LYS A 93 -1.71 -0.34 10.87
CA LYS A 93 -1.15 -0.84 12.12
C LYS A 93 -2.01 -1.99 12.65
N PHE A 94 -1.53 -3.19 12.49
CA PHE A 94 -2.13 -4.39 13.04
C PHE A 94 -1.79 -4.53 14.51
N GLN A 95 -2.78 -4.91 15.29
CA GLN A 95 -2.62 -5.34 16.66
C GLN A 95 -3.19 -6.75 16.81
N PHE A 96 -2.44 -7.65 17.38
CA PHE A 96 -2.82 -9.04 17.59
C PHE A 96 -2.85 -9.39 19.07
N LYS A 97 -3.82 -10.19 19.46
CA LYS A 97 -3.89 -10.81 20.79
C LYS A 97 -4.13 -12.31 20.66
N ALA A 98 -3.60 -13.06 21.61
CA ALA A 98 -3.85 -14.48 21.71
C ALA A 98 -4.36 -14.84 23.11
N SER A 99 -5.23 -15.83 23.18
CA SER A 99 -5.60 -16.46 24.45
C SER A 99 -5.08 -17.90 24.49
N ASN A 100 -4.86 -18.39 25.68
CA ASN A 100 -4.58 -19.80 25.90
C ASN A 100 -5.86 -20.66 25.82
N ASN A 101 -5.71 -21.96 26.02
CA ASN A 101 -6.82 -22.92 26.02
C ASN A 101 -7.86 -22.70 27.13
N ASP A 102 -7.54 -21.93 28.16
CA ASP A 102 -8.41 -21.62 29.30
C ASP A 102 -9.05 -20.22 29.16
N GLY A 103 -8.87 -19.55 28.00
CA GLY A 103 -9.49 -18.28 27.68
C GLY A 103 -8.79 -17.06 28.27
N ILE A 104 -7.56 -17.20 28.75
CA ILE A 104 -6.77 -16.09 29.29
C ILE A 104 -6.06 -15.37 28.14
N TRP A 105 -6.45 -14.12 27.90
CA TRP A 105 -5.91 -13.27 26.84
C TRP A 105 -4.61 -12.59 27.27
N SER A 106 -3.72 -12.38 26.28
CA SER A 106 -2.49 -11.63 26.49
C SER A 106 -2.80 -10.15 26.83
N ASP A 107 -2.14 -9.63 27.86
CA ASP A 107 -2.26 -8.23 28.27
C ASP A 107 -1.69 -7.29 27.20
N LYS A 108 -0.58 -7.68 26.58
CA LYS A 108 0.08 -6.93 25.54
C LYS A 108 -0.34 -7.43 24.16
N SER A 109 -0.66 -6.50 23.26
CA SER A 109 -0.84 -6.80 21.84
C SER A 109 0.51 -6.86 21.12
N TYR A 110 0.64 -7.77 20.16
CA TYR A 110 1.73 -7.73 19.19
C TYR A 110 1.36 -6.73 18.10
N GLU A 111 2.26 -5.79 17.82
CA GLU A 111 2.03 -4.75 16.82
C GLU A 111 2.86 -5.01 15.56
N LEU A 112 2.23 -4.86 14.39
CA LEU A 112 2.86 -4.94 13.08
C LEU A 112 2.37 -3.77 12.22
N SER A 113 3.29 -2.96 11.72
CA SER A 113 2.97 -1.88 10.78
C SER A 113 3.19 -2.34 9.35
N ILE A 114 2.17 -2.19 8.50
CA ILE A 114 2.24 -2.43 7.06
C ILE A 114 2.08 -1.11 6.35
N VAL A 115 3.14 -0.66 5.67
CA VAL A 115 3.18 0.58 4.91
C VAL A 115 3.02 0.27 3.44
N VAL A 116 1.91 0.70 2.85
CA VAL A 116 1.63 0.55 1.42
C VAL A 116 2.01 1.85 0.72
N VAL A 117 3.16 1.83 0.02
CA VAL A 117 3.71 3.00 -0.65
C VAL A 117 3.17 3.12 -2.08
N PRO A 118 2.75 4.32 -2.51
CA PRO A 118 2.33 4.54 -3.89
C PRO A 118 3.53 4.44 -4.83
N PRO A 119 3.32 4.07 -6.11
CA PRO A 119 4.35 4.14 -7.13
C PRO A 119 4.78 5.61 -7.33
N PHE A 120 6.05 5.83 -7.74
CA PHE A 120 6.65 7.16 -7.82
C PHE A 120 5.86 8.15 -8.71
N TRP A 121 5.20 7.64 -9.77
CA TRP A 121 4.38 8.47 -10.68
C TRP A 121 3.04 8.94 -10.06
N ASN A 122 2.62 8.36 -8.94
CA ASN A 122 1.40 8.73 -8.20
C ASN A 122 1.72 9.44 -6.89
N THR A 123 2.80 10.21 -6.87
CA THR A 123 3.22 11.03 -5.73
C THR A 123 2.93 12.50 -6.01
N THR A 124 2.78 13.31 -4.96
CA THR A 124 2.59 14.76 -5.09
C THR A 124 3.72 15.41 -5.91
N ILE A 125 4.94 14.92 -5.75
CA ILE A 125 6.11 15.41 -6.49
C ILE A 125 5.94 15.14 -8.00
N ALA A 126 5.48 13.94 -8.39
CA ALA A 126 5.24 13.61 -9.79
C ALA A 126 4.19 14.54 -10.43
N TYR A 127 3.11 14.85 -9.71
CA TYR A 127 2.09 15.80 -10.21
C TYR A 127 2.63 17.20 -10.42
N VAL A 128 3.53 17.67 -9.56
CA VAL A 128 4.23 18.95 -9.76
C VAL A 128 5.05 18.93 -11.06
N PHE A 129 5.81 17.86 -11.32
CA PHE A 129 6.54 17.71 -12.56
C PHE A 129 5.63 17.65 -13.80
N TYR A 130 4.49 16.96 -13.71
CA TYR A 130 3.52 16.90 -14.79
C TYR A 130 2.94 18.27 -15.10
N PHE A 131 2.62 19.07 -14.07
CA PHE A 131 2.12 20.43 -14.23
C PHE A 131 3.13 21.33 -14.96
N PHE A 132 4.39 21.34 -14.54
CA PHE A 132 5.43 22.13 -15.20
C PHE A 132 5.73 21.62 -16.61
N GLY A 133 5.75 20.32 -16.84
CA GLY A 133 5.89 19.71 -18.15
C GLY A 133 4.80 20.16 -19.12
N LEU A 134 3.55 20.17 -18.66
CA LEU A 134 2.40 20.63 -19.45
C LEU A 134 2.51 22.12 -19.78
N MET A 135 2.94 22.96 -18.83
CA MET A 135 3.17 24.38 -19.07
C MET A 135 4.25 24.63 -20.15
N ILE A 136 5.35 23.90 -20.09
CA ILE A 136 6.43 23.99 -21.09
C ILE A 136 5.92 23.60 -22.48
N ILE A 137 5.21 22.49 -22.59
CA ILE A 137 4.61 22.02 -23.85
C ILE A 137 3.64 23.09 -24.41
N GLY A 138 2.80 23.68 -23.54
CA GLY A 138 1.89 24.74 -23.90
C GLY A 138 2.62 26.01 -24.42
N ALA A 139 3.68 26.41 -23.76
CA ALA A 139 4.52 27.54 -24.18
C ALA A 139 5.17 27.31 -25.56
N PHE A 140 5.75 26.12 -25.75
CA PHE A 140 6.32 25.74 -27.06
C PHE A 140 5.25 25.70 -28.15
N GLY A 141 4.09 25.13 -27.87
CA GLY A 141 2.96 25.10 -28.79
C GLY A 141 2.49 26.53 -29.18
N PHE A 142 2.39 27.42 -28.19
CA PHE A 142 2.03 28.83 -28.45
C PHE A 142 3.03 29.52 -29.36
N VAL A 143 4.34 29.37 -29.06
CA VAL A 143 5.40 29.97 -29.91
C VAL A 143 5.37 29.39 -31.32
N ALA A 144 5.14 28.09 -31.48
CA ALA A 144 5.05 27.44 -32.78
C ALA A 144 3.84 27.98 -33.60
N ILE A 145 2.69 28.13 -32.95
CA ILE A 145 1.50 28.71 -33.59
C ILE A 145 1.74 30.16 -34.03
N GLU A 146 2.37 30.98 -33.20
CA GLU A 146 2.67 32.36 -33.55
C GLU A 146 3.65 32.47 -34.74
N LYS A 147 4.70 31.65 -34.76
CA LYS A 147 5.61 31.56 -35.92
C LYS A 147 4.89 31.12 -37.20
N PHE A 148 4.00 30.12 -37.10
CA PHE A 148 3.21 29.67 -38.25
C PHE A 148 2.29 30.76 -38.75
N ARG A 149 1.58 31.47 -37.86
CA ARG A 149 0.70 32.60 -38.21
C ARG A 149 1.48 33.75 -38.86
N ALA A 150 2.70 34.05 -38.36
CA ALA A 150 3.55 35.07 -38.92
C ALA A 150 3.97 34.71 -40.35
N LYS A 151 4.37 33.47 -40.60
CA LYS A 151 4.74 32.99 -41.93
C LYS A 151 3.56 33.07 -42.91
N VAL A 152 2.37 32.63 -42.54
CA VAL A 152 1.17 32.69 -43.38
C VAL A 152 0.82 34.14 -43.71
N ARG A 153 0.98 35.10 -42.79
CA ARG A 153 0.76 36.52 -43.03
C ARG A 153 1.77 37.10 -44.04
N GLU A 154 3.02 36.71 -43.96
CA GLU A 154 4.08 37.12 -44.89
C GLU A 154 3.81 36.59 -46.31
N ASP A 155 3.47 35.31 -46.43
CA ASP A 155 3.15 34.70 -47.73
C ASP A 155 1.93 35.40 -48.38
N ARG A 156 0.88 35.70 -47.64
CA ARG A 156 -0.29 36.46 -48.17
C ARG A 156 0.07 37.86 -48.62
N ARG A 157 1.00 38.55 -47.93
CA ARG A 157 1.45 39.90 -48.40
C ARG A 157 2.21 39.79 -49.71
N LYS A 158 3.09 38.83 -49.88
CA LYS A 158 3.82 38.59 -51.13
C LYS A 158 2.88 38.30 -52.29
N ASP A 159 1.84 37.50 -52.07
CA ASP A 159 0.84 37.17 -53.07
C ASP A 159 0.03 38.43 -53.49
N GLN A 160 -0.31 39.33 -52.55
CA GLN A 160 -0.99 40.60 -52.83
C GLN A 160 -0.11 41.57 -53.65
N GLU A 161 1.17 41.75 -53.25
CA GLU A 161 2.13 42.58 -53.96
C GLU A 161 2.35 42.09 -55.43
N LEU A 162 2.39 40.75 -55.60
CA LEU A 162 2.49 40.18 -56.94
C LEU A 162 1.23 40.36 -57.79
N ALA A 163 0.05 40.39 -57.16
CA ALA A 163 -1.21 40.62 -57.85
C ALA A 163 -1.42 42.10 -58.26
N GLU A 164 -0.91 43.05 -57.44
CA GLU A 164 -0.98 44.52 -57.76
C GLU A 164 0.06 44.94 -58.80
N ALA A 165 1.15 44.19 -58.97
CA ALA A 165 2.19 44.48 -59.96
C ALA A 165 1.92 43.92 -61.37
N ARG A 166 0.76 43.28 -61.59
CA ARG A 166 0.29 42.73 -62.87
C ARG A 166 -0.76 43.63 -63.51
#